data_c397ae2d221a6eeb0eba86660361f789
#
_entry.id   c397ae2d221a6eeb0eba86660361f789
#
_cell.length_a   1.000
_cell.length_b   1.000
_cell.length_c   1.000
_cell.angle_alpha   90.00
_cell.angle_beta   90.00
_cell.angle_gamma   90.00
#
_symmetry.space_group_name_H-M   'P 1'
#
loop_
_entity.id
_entity.type
_entity.pdbx_description
1 polymer ?
#
loop_
_entity_poly.entity_id
_entity_poly.type
_entity_poly.pdbx_seq_one_letter_code
_entity_poly.pdbx_strand_id
1 'polypeptide(L)'
;SRETERSYGGNLEYGFKLTNQLSGKLKFGYKSRKKSRSHDRDYEYAHYNYVAVPHVRDSTVNNFDWIDRDEHVFGLAGFVRYAAFMDPSYNDEGYLNGKYTLGPFADLDKMNEIFRYFRQNWNYADYHEYIMHHFHRTESLIWDYSGTEDYNASYIMSDLNIGSKLNIVTGLRFEKNETTYSSFHGMQNTLAHYNAAGADSVSVYTRTNSYSLPSLFLRYEPRDWLVLRYAKTNTLTRPNYSDIIPLYHVLGIANSVVYRNPYLEPGLSENIDYVISVNNSHLGLLSFSYFTKEIDGLIYSSGR
;
A
#
# COMPACT_ATOMS: atom_id res chain seq x y z
N SER A 1 -6.35 -2.08 -10.09
CA SER A 1 -5.00 -1.49 -9.90
C SER A 1 -3.95 -2.20 -10.75
N ARG A 2 -2.98 -1.45 -11.21
CA ARG A 2 -1.85 -1.95 -12.02
C ARG A 2 -0.55 -1.36 -11.49
N GLU A 3 0.49 -2.21 -11.42
CA GLU A 3 1.85 -1.79 -11.09
C GLU A 3 2.82 -2.39 -12.11
N THR A 4 3.79 -1.60 -12.54
CA THR A 4 4.89 -2.05 -13.40
C THR A 4 6.20 -1.52 -12.82
N GLU A 5 7.18 -2.40 -12.65
CA GLU A 5 8.51 -2.03 -12.17
C GLU A 5 9.58 -2.57 -13.13
N ARG A 6 10.56 -1.74 -13.42
CA ARG A 6 11.79 -2.12 -14.15
C ARG A 6 12.98 -1.69 -13.32
N SER A 7 13.90 -2.61 -13.06
CA SER A 7 15.09 -2.35 -12.25
C SER A 7 16.35 -2.86 -12.96
N TYR A 8 17.38 -2.05 -12.91
CA TYR A 8 18.70 -2.38 -13.43
C TYR A 8 19.73 -2.09 -12.34
N GLY A 9 20.77 -2.90 -12.25
CA GLY A 9 21.85 -2.65 -11.31
C GLY A 9 23.08 -3.45 -11.65
N GLY A 10 24.22 -2.96 -11.18
CA GLY A 10 25.50 -3.62 -11.31
C GLY A 10 26.43 -3.25 -10.17
N ASN A 11 27.33 -4.17 -9.85
CA ASN A 11 28.33 -3.98 -8.82
C ASN A 11 29.70 -4.39 -9.35
N LEU A 12 30.74 -3.66 -8.96
CA LEU A 12 32.13 -3.96 -9.21
C LEU A 12 32.86 -4.13 -7.86
N GLU A 13 33.59 -5.20 -7.70
CA GLU A 13 34.43 -5.45 -6.52
C GLU A 13 35.90 -5.59 -6.96
N TYR A 14 36.79 -4.90 -6.27
CA TYR A 14 38.22 -4.97 -6.47
C TYR A 14 38.90 -5.34 -5.15
N GLY A 15 39.51 -6.50 -5.09
CA GLY A 15 40.30 -6.96 -3.94
C GLY A 15 41.77 -6.49 -4.05
N PHE A 16 42.35 -6.08 -2.94
CA PHE A 16 43.76 -5.67 -2.88
C PHE A 16 44.45 -6.17 -1.61
N LYS A 17 45.75 -6.34 -1.72
CA LYS A 17 46.66 -6.63 -0.61
C LYS A 17 47.86 -5.72 -0.74
N LEU A 18 47.96 -4.70 0.11
CA LEU A 18 49.07 -3.75 0.09
C LEU A 18 50.28 -4.24 0.88
N THR A 19 50.03 -4.90 2.02
CA THR A 19 51.03 -5.49 2.88
C THR A 19 50.51 -6.80 3.46
N ASN A 20 51.36 -7.52 4.23
CA ASN A 20 50.89 -8.69 4.98
C ASN A 20 49.90 -8.32 6.11
N GLN A 21 49.83 -7.04 6.49
CA GLN A 21 48.94 -6.54 7.54
C GLN A 21 47.78 -5.69 7.02
N LEU A 22 47.77 -5.34 5.73
CA LEU A 22 46.73 -4.50 5.16
C LEU A 22 46.22 -5.11 3.86
N SER A 23 45.01 -5.59 3.91
CA SER A 23 44.25 -6.10 2.76
C SER A 23 42.82 -5.62 2.80
N GLY A 24 42.11 -5.69 1.68
CA GLY A 24 40.74 -5.29 1.65
C GLY A 24 40.07 -5.42 0.30
N LYS A 25 38.89 -4.86 0.21
CA LYS A 25 38.08 -4.82 -0.98
C LYS A 25 37.47 -3.44 -1.13
N LEU A 26 37.41 -2.94 -2.36
CA LEU A 26 36.66 -1.77 -2.74
C LEU A 26 35.47 -2.24 -3.57
N LYS A 27 34.28 -1.71 -3.27
CA LYS A 27 33.05 -2.01 -3.99
C LYS A 27 32.39 -0.73 -4.47
N PHE A 28 31.90 -0.78 -5.69
CA PHE A 28 31.13 0.27 -6.33
C PHE A 28 29.87 -0.35 -6.86
N GLY A 29 28.77 0.34 -6.74
CA GLY A 29 27.53 -0.16 -7.29
C GLY A 29 26.60 0.96 -7.72
N TYR A 30 25.73 0.60 -8.65
CA TYR A 30 24.67 1.46 -9.16
C TYR A 30 23.38 0.67 -9.30
N LYS A 31 22.25 1.30 -8.98
CA LYS A 31 20.91 0.77 -9.19
C LYS A 31 19.99 1.86 -9.72
N SER A 32 19.26 1.55 -10.77
CA SER A 32 18.16 2.36 -11.28
C SER A 32 16.87 1.54 -11.23
N ARG A 33 15.78 2.18 -10.84
CA ARG A 33 14.46 1.56 -10.78
C ARG A 33 13.42 2.57 -11.24
N LYS A 34 12.62 2.18 -12.23
CA LYS A 34 11.46 2.93 -12.67
C LYS A 34 10.21 2.14 -12.33
N LYS A 35 9.27 2.80 -11.67
CA LYS A 35 8.01 2.22 -11.23
C LYS A 35 6.86 3.09 -11.68
N SER A 36 5.81 2.48 -12.18
CA SER A 36 4.55 3.15 -12.45
C SER A 36 3.42 2.41 -11.75
N ARG A 37 2.48 3.16 -11.21
CA ARG A 37 1.27 2.66 -10.56
C ARG A 37 0.06 3.39 -11.05
N SER A 38 -1.05 2.68 -11.14
CA SER A 38 -2.36 3.29 -11.31
C SER A 38 -3.42 2.47 -10.59
N HIS A 39 -4.38 3.14 -10.07
CA HIS A 39 -5.62 2.58 -9.57
C HIS A 39 -6.75 3.33 -10.22
N ASP A 40 -7.67 2.58 -10.79
CA ASP A 40 -8.88 3.07 -11.43
C ASP A 40 -10.01 2.20 -10.86
N ARG A 41 -10.98 2.83 -10.25
CA ARG A 41 -12.10 2.18 -9.60
C ARG A 41 -13.39 2.83 -10.03
N ASP A 42 -14.20 2.07 -10.71
CA ASP A 42 -15.59 2.45 -10.94
C ASP A 42 -16.46 1.98 -9.78
N TYR A 43 -17.21 2.91 -9.19
CA TYR A 43 -18.20 2.60 -8.19
C TYR A 43 -19.59 2.78 -8.78
N GLU A 44 -20.25 1.66 -8.96
CA GLU A 44 -21.60 1.60 -9.47
C GLU A 44 -22.49 0.90 -8.45
N TYR A 45 -23.72 1.32 -8.32
CA TYR A 45 -24.69 0.63 -7.49
C TYR A 45 -26.11 0.76 -8.02
N ALA A 46 -26.99 -0.16 -7.59
CA ALA A 46 -28.40 -0.14 -7.87
C ALA A 46 -29.18 -0.61 -6.64
N HIS A 47 -30.22 0.11 -6.30
CA HIS A 47 -31.12 -0.23 -5.20
C HIS A 47 -32.36 -0.99 -5.72
N TYR A 48 -32.23 -2.25 -6.01
CA TYR A 48 -33.33 -3.06 -6.56
C TYR A 48 -34.44 -3.41 -5.55
N ASN A 49 -34.21 -3.15 -4.25
CA ASN A 49 -35.17 -3.46 -3.19
C ASN A 49 -36.02 -2.28 -2.74
N TYR A 50 -35.96 -1.16 -3.43
CA TYR A 50 -36.67 0.03 -2.96
C TYR A 50 -38.15 0.05 -3.33
N VAL A 51 -38.99 0.35 -2.35
CA VAL A 51 -40.48 0.25 -2.38
C VAL A 51 -41.14 1.23 -3.32
N ALA A 52 -40.52 2.36 -3.56
CA ALA A 52 -41.18 3.51 -4.20
C ALA A 52 -41.57 3.28 -5.67
N VAL A 53 -41.06 2.18 -6.30
CA VAL A 53 -41.28 1.91 -7.72
C VAL A 53 -41.72 0.46 -7.95
N PRO A 54 -42.98 0.13 -7.68
CA PRO A 54 -43.51 -1.23 -7.79
C PRO A 54 -43.27 -1.88 -9.17
N HIS A 55 -43.37 -1.11 -10.25
CA HIS A 55 -43.17 -1.63 -11.61
C HIS A 55 -41.69 -2.08 -11.86
N VAL A 56 -40.69 -1.39 -11.29
CA VAL A 56 -39.27 -1.82 -11.37
C VAL A 56 -39.09 -3.12 -10.65
N ARG A 57 -39.63 -3.21 -9.42
CA ARG A 57 -39.58 -4.44 -8.62
C ARG A 57 -40.22 -5.62 -9.36
N ASP A 58 -41.49 -5.42 -9.80
CA ASP A 58 -42.24 -6.49 -10.44
C ASP A 58 -41.61 -6.93 -11.77
N SER A 59 -41.12 -5.98 -12.54
CA SER A 59 -40.35 -6.28 -13.75
C SER A 59 -39.07 -7.06 -13.44
N THR A 60 -38.34 -6.67 -12.41
CA THR A 60 -37.11 -7.36 -11.99
C THR A 60 -37.42 -8.77 -11.50
N VAL A 61 -38.35 -8.95 -10.58
CA VAL A 61 -38.71 -10.27 -10.04
C VAL A 61 -39.21 -11.21 -11.13
N ASN A 62 -40.01 -10.70 -12.08
CA ASN A 62 -40.52 -11.52 -13.17
C ASN A 62 -39.51 -11.84 -14.28
N ASN A 63 -38.39 -11.17 -14.29
CA ASN A 63 -37.33 -11.39 -15.30
C ASN A 63 -36.34 -12.49 -14.91
N PHE A 64 -36.37 -12.95 -13.67
CA PHE A 64 -35.41 -13.93 -13.16
C PHE A 64 -36.12 -15.13 -12.55
N ASP A 65 -36.06 -16.28 -13.21
CA ASP A 65 -36.71 -17.53 -12.78
C ASP A 65 -36.19 -18.05 -11.43
N TRP A 66 -34.97 -17.64 -11.04
CA TRP A 66 -34.40 -18.00 -9.76
C TRP A 66 -34.90 -17.15 -8.58
N ILE A 67 -35.72 -16.13 -8.81
CA ILE A 67 -36.40 -15.34 -7.78
C ILE A 67 -37.82 -15.90 -7.59
N ASP A 68 -37.97 -16.85 -6.69
CA ASP A 68 -39.31 -17.28 -6.30
C ASP A 68 -40.01 -16.17 -5.51
N ARG A 69 -41.19 -15.72 -5.98
CA ARG A 69 -41.91 -14.60 -5.39
C ARG A 69 -42.42 -14.94 -3.98
N ASP A 70 -42.88 -16.16 -3.77
CA ASP A 70 -43.46 -16.58 -2.50
C ASP A 70 -42.40 -16.83 -1.43
N GLU A 71 -41.25 -17.37 -1.85
CA GLU A 71 -40.16 -17.68 -0.96
C GLU A 71 -39.19 -16.51 -0.77
N HIS A 72 -38.84 -15.82 -1.85
CA HIS A 72 -37.73 -14.84 -1.86
C HIS A 72 -38.18 -13.40 -1.73
N VAL A 73 -39.44 -13.09 -1.87
CA VAL A 73 -39.98 -11.70 -1.77
C VAL A 73 -40.82 -11.59 -0.49
N PHE A 74 -40.63 -10.55 0.30
CA PHE A 74 -41.36 -10.35 1.52
C PHE A 74 -41.80 -8.89 1.74
N GLY A 75 -42.89 -8.74 2.50
CA GLY A 75 -43.46 -7.45 2.89
C GLY A 75 -44.16 -6.75 1.73
N LEU A 76 -44.94 -5.73 2.09
CA LEU A 76 -45.64 -4.86 1.13
C LEU A 76 -44.66 -4.15 0.18
N ALA A 77 -43.46 -3.98 0.65
CA ALA A 77 -42.36 -3.37 -0.08
C ALA A 77 -41.76 -4.25 -1.17
N GLY A 78 -41.98 -5.57 -1.11
CA GLY A 78 -41.45 -6.51 -2.09
C GLY A 78 -39.91 -6.63 -2.06
N PHE A 79 -39.33 -6.65 -0.87
CA PHE A 79 -37.88 -6.87 -0.73
C PHE A 79 -37.48 -8.28 -1.16
N VAL A 80 -36.48 -8.39 -2.02
CA VAL A 80 -35.88 -9.67 -2.35
C VAL A 80 -34.93 -10.08 -1.23
N ARG A 81 -35.16 -11.27 -0.67
CA ARG A 81 -34.31 -11.80 0.40
C ARG A 81 -32.94 -12.19 -0.13
N TYR A 82 -31.92 -12.07 0.72
CA TYR A 82 -30.58 -12.53 0.39
C TYR A 82 -30.53 -14.03 -0.01
N ALA A 83 -31.47 -14.82 0.52
CA ALA A 83 -31.62 -16.23 0.19
C ALA A 83 -31.74 -16.50 -1.32
N ALA A 84 -32.34 -15.60 -2.10
CA ALA A 84 -32.46 -15.73 -3.55
C ALA A 84 -31.07 -15.74 -4.27
N PHE A 85 -30.10 -15.09 -3.66
CA PHE A 85 -28.74 -14.97 -4.21
C PHE A 85 -27.78 -16.05 -3.69
N MET A 86 -28.24 -16.98 -2.88
CA MET A 86 -27.35 -18.00 -2.34
C MET A 86 -27.03 -19.05 -3.37
N ASP A 87 -25.80 -19.53 -3.30
CA ASP A 87 -25.36 -20.71 -4.05
C ASP A 87 -25.66 -21.96 -3.22
N PRO A 88 -26.70 -22.75 -3.60
CA PRO A 88 -27.05 -23.95 -2.88
C PRO A 88 -26.04 -25.08 -3.04
N SER A 89 -25.18 -25.00 -4.03
CA SER A 89 -24.13 -26.01 -4.30
C SER A 89 -22.88 -25.77 -3.43
N TYR A 90 -22.74 -24.59 -2.81
CA TYR A 90 -21.59 -24.31 -1.99
C TYR A 90 -21.72 -25.00 -0.63
N ASN A 91 -20.82 -25.92 -0.38
CA ASN A 91 -20.69 -26.62 0.88
C ASN A 91 -19.19 -26.82 1.19
N ASP A 92 -18.65 -26.03 2.10
CA ASP A 92 -17.29 -26.22 2.60
C ASP A 92 -17.32 -26.88 3.99
N GLU A 93 -17.45 -28.20 4.00
CA GLU A 93 -17.36 -29.01 5.21
C GLU A 93 -15.90 -29.22 5.67
N GLY A 94 -14.93 -28.84 4.83
CA GLY A 94 -13.50 -29.07 5.06
C GLY A 94 -12.78 -27.96 5.81
N TYR A 95 -13.42 -26.84 6.12
CA TYR A 95 -12.74 -25.71 6.73
C TYR A 95 -12.18 -26.05 8.12
N LEU A 96 -10.89 -25.76 8.32
CA LEU A 96 -10.13 -26.12 9.52
C LEU A 96 -10.25 -27.62 9.89
N ASN A 97 -10.04 -28.50 8.91
CA ASN A 97 -10.16 -29.97 9.05
C ASN A 97 -11.56 -30.43 9.47
N GLY A 98 -12.60 -29.80 8.96
CA GLY A 98 -13.99 -30.14 9.25
C GLY A 98 -14.52 -29.66 10.59
N LYS A 99 -13.75 -28.80 11.29
CA LYS A 99 -14.17 -28.25 12.57
C LYS A 99 -15.28 -27.21 12.46
N TYR A 100 -15.36 -26.54 11.30
CA TYR A 100 -16.38 -25.54 11.01
C TYR A 100 -16.88 -25.74 9.58
N THR A 101 -18.18 -25.47 9.39
CA THR A 101 -18.80 -25.38 8.07
C THR A 101 -18.89 -23.92 7.69
N LEU A 102 -18.35 -23.55 6.53
CA LEU A 102 -18.52 -22.21 5.94
C LEU A 102 -19.72 -22.25 5.00
N GLY A 103 -20.51 -21.22 5.04
CA GLY A 103 -21.62 -21.03 4.12
C GLY A 103 -22.81 -20.36 4.81
N PRO A 104 -23.85 -20.01 4.08
CA PRO A 104 -23.95 -20.00 2.62
C PRO A 104 -23.27 -18.80 1.98
N PHE A 105 -22.80 -18.95 0.75
CA PHE A 105 -22.19 -17.88 -0.04
C PHE A 105 -23.12 -17.34 -1.11
N ALA A 106 -22.88 -16.10 -1.52
CA ALA A 106 -23.64 -15.52 -2.62
C ALA A 106 -23.17 -16.08 -3.95
N ASP A 107 -24.14 -16.40 -4.79
CA ASP A 107 -23.93 -16.71 -6.21
C ASP A 107 -23.60 -15.41 -6.96
N LEU A 108 -22.32 -15.26 -7.33
CA LEU A 108 -21.85 -14.07 -8.02
C LEU A 108 -22.43 -13.92 -9.42
N ASP A 109 -22.83 -15.02 -10.07
CA ASP A 109 -23.43 -14.97 -11.41
C ASP A 109 -24.83 -14.37 -11.32
N LYS A 110 -25.64 -14.79 -10.36
CA LYS A 110 -26.96 -14.18 -10.09
C LYS A 110 -26.84 -12.69 -9.72
N MET A 111 -25.87 -12.34 -8.88
CA MET A 111 -25.63 -10.93 -8.53
C MET A 111 -25.22 -10.11 -9.75
N ASN A 112 -24.32 -10.61 -10.57
CA ASN A 112 -23.90 -9.95 -11.80
C ASN A 112 -25.00 -9.88 -12.85
N GLU A 113 -25.88 -10.87 -12.90
CA GLU A 113 -27.01 -10.89 -13.83
C GLU A 113 -28.03 -9.79 -13.49
N ILE A 114 -28.43 -9.68 -12.23
CA ILE A 114 -29.37 -8.63 -11.80
C ILE A 114 -28.74 -7.22 -11.93
N PHE A 115 -27.45 -7.11 -11.63
CA PHE A 115 -26.73 -5.83 -11.77
C PHE A 115 -26.69 -5.38 -13.25
N ARG A 116 -26.38 -6.30 -14.17
CA ARG A 116 -26.40 -6.03 -15.62
C ARG A 116 -27.80 -5.63 -16.10
N TYR A 117 -28.85 -6.30 -15.59
CA TYR A 117 -30.23 -5.97 -15.92
C TYR A 117 -30.58 -4.55 -15.51
N PHE A 118 -30.20 -4.14 -14.28
CA PHE A 118 -30.42 -2.75 -13.81
C PHE A 118 -29.65 -1.74 -14.66
N ARG A 119 -28.40 -2.03 -14.96
CA ARG A 119 -27.55 -1.17 -15.80
C ARG A 119 -28.13 -0.93 -17.18
N GLN A 120 -28.77 -1.93 -17.76
CA GLN A 120 -29.32 -1.87 -19.11
C GLN A 120 -30.73 -1.26 -19.16
N ASN A 121 -31.57 -1.54 -18.17
CA ASN A 121 -32.99 -1.22 -18.21
C ASN A 121 -33.39 -0.06 -17.31
N TRP A 122 -32.61 0.21 -16.27
CA TRP A 122 -32.97 1.17 -15.23
C TRP A 122 -31.80 2.11 -14.89
N ASN A 123 -31.26 2.77 -15.91
CA ASN A 123 -30.18 3.73 -15.75
C ASN A 123 -30.71 5.05 -15.23
N TYR A 124 -30.02 5.65 -14.25
CA TYR A 124 -30.38 6.95 -13.67
C TYR A 124 -30.51 8.08 -14.69
N ALA A 125 -29.71 8.06 -15.76
CA ALA A 125 -29.78 9.07 -16.81
C ALA A 125 -31.18 9.16 -17.44
N ASP A 126 -31.88 8.03 -17.49
CA ASP A 126 -33.19 7.93 -18.12
C ASP A 126 -34.38 8.15 -17.16
N TYR A 127 -34.20 7.79 -15.89
CA TYR A 127 -35.33 7.68 -14.93
C TYR A 127 -35.24 8.62 -13.73
N HIS A 128 -34.08 9.18 -13.38
CA HIS A 128 -33.88 10.12 -12.26
C HIS A 128 -34.40 9.67 -10.88
N GLU A 129 -34.52 8.38 -10.63
CA GLU A 129 -35.01 7.83 -9.37
C GLU A 129 -33.91 7.16 -8.54
N TYR A 130 -34.05 7.21 -7.20
CA TYR A 130 -33.05 6.72 -6.24
C TYR A 130 -32.72 5.23 -6.33
N ILE A 131 -33.57 4.46 -7.00
CA ILE A 131 -33.46 3.00 -7.08
C ILE A 131 -32.79 2.51 -8.36
N MET A 132 -32.45 3.45 -9.23
CA MET A 132 -31.85 3.12 -10.52
C MET A 132 -30.37 2.77 -10.37
N HIS A 133 -29.82 2.21 -11.44
CA HIS A 133 -28.38 2.03 -11.55
C HIS A 133 -27.68 3.39 -11.60
N HIS A 134 -26.71 3.57 -10.75
CA HIS A 134 -25.92 4.79 -10.66
C HIS A 134 -24.44 4.52 -10.80
N PHE A 135 -23.77 5.34 -11.59
CA PHE A 135 -22.32 5.53 -11.51
C PHE A 135 -22.04 6.65 -10.51
N HIS A 136 -21.40 6.31 -9.41
CA HIS A 136 -21.08 7.31 -8.38
C HIS A 136 -19.70 7.90 -8.66
N ARG A 137 -19.68 9.00 -9.40
CA ARG A 137 -18.45 9.63 -9.88
C ARG A 137 -17.48 9.98 -8.75
N THR A 138 -17.95 10.63 -7.68
CA THR A 138 -17.08 11.02 -6.58
C THR A 138 -16.49 9.82 -5.86
N GLU A 139 -17.29 8.79 -5.56
CA GLU A 139 -16.81 7.56 -4.93
C GLU A 139 -15.85 6.75 -5.84
N SER A 140 -15.95 6.91 -7.15
CA SER A 140 -14.98 6.36 -8.08
C SER A 140 -13.67 7.15 -8.02
N LEU A 141 -13.74 8.45 -8.25
CA LEU A 141 -12.57 9.32 -8.41
C LEU A 141 -11.69 9.45 -7.15
N ILE A 142 -12.27 9.36 -5.94
CA ILE A 142 -11.49 9.43 -4.70
C ILE A 142 -10.51 8.28 -4.52
N TRP A 143 -10.70 7.18 -5.25
CA TRP A 143 -9.82 6.04 -5.23
C TRP A 143 -8.86 6.01 -6.42
N ASP A 144 -9.11 6.87 -7.41
CA ASP A 144 -8.30 6.92 -8.62
C ASP A 144 -7.02 7.68 -8.38
N TYR A 145 -5.94 7.07 -8.77
CA TYR A 145 -4.62 7.71 -8.78
C TYR A 145 -3.74 7.10 -9.86
N SER A 146 -2.78 7.89 -10.27
CA SER A 146 -1.63 7.41 -11.03
C SER A 146 -0.34 7.98 -10.47
N GLY A 147 0.75 7.26 -10.63
CA GLY A 147 2.04 7.71 -10.14
C GLY A 147 3.21 7.03 -10.82
N THR A 148 4.31 7.77 -10.88
CA THR A 148 5.60 7.29 -11.37
C THR A 148 6.68 7.56 -10.33
N GLU A 149 7.62 6.64 -10.21
CA GLU A 149 8.81 6.77 -9.37
C GLU A 149 10.05 6.46 -10.22
N ASP A 150 11.02 7.37 -10.23
CA ASP A 150 12.34 7.19 -10.82
C ASP A 150 13.38 7.23 -9.71
N TYR A 151 13.90 6.07 -9.35
CA TYR A 151 14.85 5.89 -8.26
C TYR A 151 16.21 5.51 -8.80
N ASN A 152 17.23 6.28 -8.42
CA ASN A 152 18.61 6.06 -8.76
C ASN A 152 19.47 6.04 -7.50
N ALA A 153 20.35 5.08 -7.38
CA ALA A 153 21.27 4.98 -6.27
C ALA A 153 22.63 4.53 -6.72
N SER A 154 23.65 5.11 -6.12
CA SER A 154 25.04 4.68 -6.27
C SER A 154 25.70 4.56 -4.90
N TYR A 155 26.71 3.71 -4.79
CA TYR A 155 27.49 3.60 -3.57
C TYR A 155 28.96 3.30 -3.85
N ILE A 156 29.78 3.72 -2.89
CA ILE A 156 31.17 3.28 -2.72
C ILE A 156 31.31 2.69 -1.32
N MET A 157 32.01 1.57 -1.22
CA MET A 157 32.24 0.87 0.04
C MET A 157 33.66 0.31 0.06
N SER A 158 34.27 0.34 1.23
CA SER A 158 35.55 -0.25 1.53
C SER A 158 35.40 -1.26 2.67
N ASP A 159 35.98 -2.43 2.54
CA ASP A 159 36.13 -3.47 3.56
C ASP A 159 37.62 -3.72 3.78
N LEU A 160 38.14 -3.28 4.91
CA LEU A 160 39.57 -3.24 5.22
C LEU A 160 39.88 -4.19 6.37
N ASN A 161 40.89 -5.03 6.20
CA ASN A 161 41.46 -5.86 7.25
C ASN A 161 42.85 -5.34 7.61
N ILE A 162 43.02 -4.98 8.90
CA ILE A 162 44.29 -4.50 9.47
C ILE A 162 44.80 -5.55 10.45
N GLY A 163 45.85 -6.27 10.02
CA GLY A 163 46.27 -7.47 10.69
C GLY A 163 45.19 -8.54 10.70
N SER A 164 45.17 -9.35 11.77
CA SER A 164 44.14 -10.37 12.02
C SER A 164 43.04 -9.90 12.99
N LYS A 165 43.17 -8.67 13.51
CA LYS A 165 42.37 -8.23 14.68
C LYS A 165 41.38 -7.10 14.41
N LEU A 166 41.57 -6.33 13.35
CA LEU A 166 40.74 -5.19 13.06
C LEU A 166 40.16 -5.28 11.66
N ASN A 167 38.84 -5.27 11.59
CA ASN A 167 38.11 -5.13 10.33
C ASN A 167 37.32 -3.84 10.35
N ILE A 168 37.36 -3.05 9.27
CA ILE A 168 36.67 -1.79 9.09
C ILE A 168 35.89 -1.89 7.79
N VAL A 169 34.56 -1.79 7.87
CA VAL A 169 33.69 -1.63 6.71
C VAL A 169 33.11 -0.22 6.74
N THR A 170 33.36 0.56 5.71
CA THR A 170 32.81 1.92 5.60
C THR A 170 32.32 2.17 4.18
N GLY A 171 31.31 3.00 4.06
CA GLY A 171 30.76 3.32 2.76
C GLY A 171 29.87 4.55 2.77
N LEU A 172 29.58 5.01 1.58
CA LEU A 172 28.68 6.11 1.33
C LEU A 172 27.75 5.73 0.19
N ARG A 173 26.46 5.85 0.44
CA ARG A 173 25.40 5.63 -0.54
C ARG A 173 24.70 6.93 -0.86
N PHE A 174 24.59 7.23 -2.14
CA PHE A 174 23.81 8.34 -2.66
C PHE A 174 22.51 7.81 -3.26
N GLU A 175 21.41 8.42 -2.91
CA GLU A 175 20.10 8.08 -3.47
C GLU A 175 19.41 9.35 -4.00
N LYS A 176 18.81 9.22 -5.18
CA LYS A 176 17.90 10.22 -5.75
C LYS A 176 16.60 9.52 -6.12
N ASN A 177 15.49 10.06 -5.64
CA ASN A 177 14.16 9.56 -5.95
C ASN A 177 13.29 10.71 -6.43
N GLU A 178 12.78 10.60 -7.64
CA GLU A 178 11.81 11.51 -8.22
C GLU A 178 10.46 10.81 -8.31
N THR A 179 9.42 11.43 -7.78
CA THR A 179 8.08 10.88 -7.77
C THR A 179 7.10 11.89 -8.32
N THR A 180 6.19 11.44 -9.19
CA THR A 180 5.07 12.24 -9.66
C THR A 180 3.80 11.46 -9.42
N TYR A 181 2.88 12.02 -8.64
CA TYR A 181 1.57 11.42 -8.37
C TYR A 181 0.45 12.38 -8.77
N SER A 182 -0.63 11.80 -9.24
CA SER A 182 -1.87 12.50 -9.53
C SER A 182 -3.04 11.79 -8.88
N SER A 183 -4.00 12.56 -8.37
CA SER A 183 -5.21 12.05 -7.76
C SER A 183 -6.32 13.10 -7.79
N PHE A 184 -7.47 12.73 -7.27
CA PHE A 184 -8.67 13.55 -7.22
C PHE A 184 -8.56 14.70 -6.20
N HIS A 185 -9.08 15.84 -6.59
CA HIS A 185 -9.30 16.99 -5.73
C HIS A 185 -10.74 17.49 -5.94
N GLY A 186 -11.59 17.32 -4.95
CA GLY A 186 -12.97 17.71 -5.10
C GLY A 186 -13.80 17.60 -3.83
N MET A 187 -15.09 17.92 -3.96
CA MET A 187 -16.05 17.92 -2.87
C MET A 187 -17.27 17.07 -3.23
N GLN A 188 -17.67 16.20 -2.31
CA GLN A 188 -18.93 15.51 -2.38
C GLN A 188 -20.03 16.41 -1.80
N ASN A 189 -20.99 16.81 -2.64
CA ASN A 189 -22.13 17.58 -2.19
C ASN A 189 -23.18 16.67 -1.51
N THR A 190 -23.73 17.16 -0.40
CA THR A 190 -24.63 16.42 0.49
C THR A 190 -25.98 16.06 -0.11
N LEU A 191 -26.47 16.83 -1.09
CA LEU A 191 -27.84 16.69 -1.62
C LEU A 191 -27.90 15.92 -2.94
N ALA A 192 -26.80 15.78 -3.62
CA ALA A 192 -26.74 15.00 -4.83
C ALA A 192 -25.89 13.76 -4.58
N HIS A 193 -26.53 12.70 -4.19
CA HIS A 193 -25.89 11.39 -4.05
C HIS A 193 -25.24 10.93 -5.37
N TYR A 194 -25.56 11.59 -6.46
CA TYR A 194 -25.30 11.15 -7.82
C TYR A 194 -24.86 12.34 -8.67
N ASN A 195 -23.65 12.30 -9.17
CA ASN A 195 -23.15 13.20 -10.21
C ASN A 195 -23.25 14.71 -9.96
N ALA A 196 -23.38 15.17 -8.72
CA ALA A 196 -23.17 16.59 -8.50
C ALA A 196 -21.76 16.94 -8.93
N ALA A 197 -21.67 17.71 -9.99
CA ALA A 197 -20.46 18.36 -10.41
C ALA A 197 -19.99 19.31 -9.29
N GLY A 198 -19.40 18.74 -8.26
CA GLY A 198 -18.48 19.48 -7.43
C GLY A 198 -17.35 19.94 -8.32
N ALA A 199 -16.71 21.03 -7.98
CA ALA A 199 -15.51 21.46 -8.66
C ALA A 199 -14.43 20.38 -8.43
N ASP A 200 -14.44 19.34 -9.24
CA ASP A 200 -13.46 18.27 -9.21
C ASP A 200 -12.34 18.57 -10.20
N SER A 201 -11.13 18.37 -9.78
CA SER A 201 -9.94 18.54 -10.58
C SER A 201 -8.93 17.44 -10.26
N VAL A 202 -7.98 17.28 -11.16
CA VAL A 202 -6.83 16.41 -10.92
C VAL A 202 -5.73 17.25 -10.28
N SER A 203 -5.27 16.82 -9.12
CA SER A 203 -4.09 17.37 -8.46
C SER A 203 -2.87 16.54 -8.85
N VAL A 204 -1.82 17.20 -9.30
CA VAL A 204 -0.54 16.58 -9.68
C VAL A 204 0.55 17.14 -8.80
N TYR A 205 1.35 16.26 -8.23
CA TYR A 205 2.48 16.65 -7.40
C TYR A 205 3.74 15.90 -7.80
N THR A 206 4.81 16.66 -8.06
CA THR A 206 6.14 16.12 -8.38
C THR A 206 7.14 16.50 -7.31
N ARG A 207 7.94 15.54 -6.86
CA ARG A 207 8.95 15.73 -5.84
C ARG A 207 10.23 15.00 -6.18
N THR A 208 11.37 15.65 -5.87
CA THR A 208 12.70 15.05 -5.95
C THR A 208 13.35 15.09 -4.58
N ASN A 209 13.79 13.92 -4.08
CA ASN A 209 14.55 13.79 -2.85
C ASN A 209 15.94 13.22 -3.16
N SER A 210 16.96 13.76 -2.49
CA SER A 210 18.34 13.27 -2.60
C SER A 210 18.95 13.11 -1.22
N TYR A 211 19.61 11.98 -0.98
CA TYR A 211 20.17 11.63 0.33
C TYR A 211 21.57 11.05 0.19
N SER A 212 22.38 11.37 1.21
CA SER A 212 23.70 10.75 1.41
C SER A 212 23.64 9.95 2.70
N LEU A 213 23.89 8.66 2.62
CA LEU A 213 23.76 7.70 3.69
C LEU A 213 25.10 7.07 4.01
N PRO A 214 25.89 7.67 4.94
CA PRO A 214 27.16 7.11 5.40
C PRO A 214 26.92 5.88 6.28
N SER A 215 27.88 4.97 6.27
CA SER A 215 27.95 3.82 7.15
C SER A 215 29.37 3.51 7.59
N LEU A 216 29.53 3.12 8.84
CA LEU A 216 30.79 2.68 9.41
C LEU A 216 30.54 1.50 10.35
N PHE A 217 31.26 0.42 10.13
CA PHE A 217 31.28 -0.76 11.00
C PHE A 217 32.74 -1.05 11.38
N LEU A 218 32.96 -1.22 12.65
CA LEU A 218 34.26 -1.62 13.20
C LEU A 218 34.11 -2.94 13.94
N ARG A 219 34.98 -3.87 13.69
CA ARG A 219 35.11 -5.11 14.44
C ARG A 219 36.57 -5.24 14.90
N TYR A 220 36.76 -5.29 16.21
CA TYR A 220 38.08 -5.42 16.83
C TYR A 220 38.14 -6.64 17.75
N GLU A 221 39.11 -7.48 17.52
CA GLU A 221 39.38 -8.72 18.26
C GLU A 221 40.73 -8.64 19.00
N PRO A 222 40.78 -7.92 20.14
CA PRO A 222 42.05 -7.78 20.89
C PRO A 222 42.59 -9.12 21.42
N ARG A 223 41.68 -10.05 21.69
CA ARG A 223 41.93 -11.42 22.14
C ARG A 223 40.97 -12.39 21.42
N ASP A 224 41.35 -13.64 21.28
CA ASP A 224 40.54 -14.67 20.60
C ASP A 224 39.15 -14.90 21.26
N TRP A 225 39.05 -14.56 22.52
CA TRP A 225 37.80 -14.68 23.30
C TRP A 225 37.02 -13.38 23.42
N LEU A 226 37.50 -12.22 22.92
CA LEU A 226 36.86 -10.91 23.06
C LEU A 226 36.69 -10.26 21.70
N VAL A 227 35.42 -9.94 21.37
CA VAL A 227 35.05 -9.21 20.16
C VAL A 227 34.32 -7.93 20.54
N LEU A 228 34.83 -6.80 20.06
CA LEU A 228 34.21 -5.48 20.17
C LEU A 228 33.70 -5.07 18.80
N ARG A 229 32.43 -4.61 18.75
CA ARG A 229 31.84 -4.09 17.52
C ARG A 229 31.26 -2.71 17.78
N TYR A 230 31.43 -1.87 16.80
CA TYR A 230 30.80 -0.55 16.71
C TYR A 230 30.17 -0.41 15.33
N ALA A 231 28.95 0.12 15.27
CA ALA A 231 28.33 0.50 14.02
C ALA A 231 27.72 1.89 14.13
N LYS A 232 27.88 2.69 13.08
CA LYS A 232 27.13 3.94 12.87
C LYS A 232 26.56 3.90 11.45
N THR A 233 25.25 4.03 11.35
CA THR A 233 24.56 3.96 10.05
C THR A 233 23.46 5.01 9.95
N ASN A 234 23.28 5.56 8.75
CA ASN A 234 22.14 6.39 8.42
C ASN A 234 21.21 5.61 7.48
N THR A 235 19.91 5.60 7.81
CA THR A 235 18.89 4.89 7.05
C THR A 235 17.68 5.77 6.76
N LEU A 236 16.91 5.39 5.74
CA LEU A 236 15.69 6.11 5.34
C LEU A 236 14.45 5.24 5.55
N THR A 237 13.39 5.86 6.04
CA THR A 237 12.02 5.31 6.03
C THR A 237 11.17 6.18 5.13
N ARG A 238 10.76 5.64 3.98
CA ARG A 238 9.91 6.38 3.04
C ARG A 238 8.45 6.28 3.46
N PRO A 239 7.65 7.35 3.28
CA PRO A 239 6.21 7.27 3.43
C PRO A 239 5.64 6.25 2.44
N ASN A 240 4.53 5.62 2.82
CA ASN A 240 3.79 4.80 1.87
C ASN A 240 3.25 5.69 0.75
N TYR A 241 3.15 5.14 -0.46
CA TYR A 241 2.59 5.90 -1.57
C TYR A 241 1.15 6.36 -1.29
N SER A 242 0.38 5.58 -0.54
CA SER A 242 -0.98 5.94 -0.10
C SER A 242 -1.04 7.24 0.71
N ASP A 243 0.05 7.60 1.38
CA ASP A 243 0.09 8.78 2.25
C ASP A 243 0.49 10.05 1.49
N ILE A 244 1.17 9.88 0.35
CA ILE A 244 1.70 10.97 -0.49
C ILE A 244 0.93 11.20 -1.80
N ILE A 245 -0.09 10.40 -2.10
CA ILE A 245 -1.00 10.69 -3.22
C ILE A 245 -1.70 12.01 -2.92
N PRO A 246 -1.75 12.98 -3.85
CA PRO A 246 -2.31 14.32 -3.60
C PRO A 246 -3.85 14.30 -3.59
N LEU A 247 -4.44 13.49 -2.71
CA LEU A 247 -5.87 13.40 -2.50
C LEU A 247 -6.35 14.52 -1.59
N TYR A 248 -7.37 15.24 -2.02
CA TYR A 248 -8.14 16.16 -1.20
C TYR A 248 -9.62 15.94 -1.46
N HIS A 249 -10.34 15.47 -0.46
CA HIS A 249 -11.76 15.15 -0.57
C HIS A 249 -12.55 15.70 0.61
N VAL A 250 -13.51 16.56 0.34
CA VAL A 250 -14.44 17.10 1.33
C VAL A 250 -15.72 16.25 1.34
N LEU A 251 -16.02 15.66 2.49
CA LEU A 251 -17.23 14.90 2.76
C LEU A 251 -18.25 15.82 3.44
N GLY A 252 -19.11 16.47 2.67
CA GLY A 252 -20.07 17.44 3.20
C GLY A 252 -21.07 16.83 4.19
N ILE A 253 -21.53 15.59 3.96
CA ILE A 253 -22.48 14.89 4.85
C ILE A 253 -21.81 14.59 6.21
N ALA A 254 -20.56 14.20 6.21
CA ALA A 254 -19.82 13.83 7.42
C ALA A 254 -19.12 15.01 8.07
N ASN A 255 -19.23 16.23 7.51
CA ASN A 255 -18.46 17.41 7.93
C ASN A 255 -16.97 17.09 8.11
N SER A 256 -16.41 16.30 7.21
CA SER A 256 -15.04 15.83 7.31
C SER A 256 -14.28 16.07 6.02
N VAL A 257 -12.95 16.17 6.16
CA VAL A 257 -12.03 16.30 5.03
C VAL A 257 -11.04 15.16 5.10
N VAL A 258 -10.92 14.42 4.01
CA VAL A 258 -9.84 13.45 3.83
C VAL A 258 -8.75 14.13 3.02
N TYR A 259 -7.60 14.31 3.66
CA TYR A 259 -6.43 14.91 3.05
C TYR A 259 -5.23 14.00 3.23
N ARG A 260 -4.50 13.77 2.14
CA ARG A 260 -3.21 13.10 2.15
C ARG A 260 -2.13 14.11 1.83
N ASN A 261 -1.03 14.03 2.54
CA ASN A 261 0.00 15.04 2.46
C ASN A 261 1.11 14.65 1.45
N PRO A 262 1.09 15.21 0.22
CA PRO A 262 2.13 14.91 -0.77
C PRO A 262 3.50 15.50 -0.41
N TYR A 263 3.56 16.36 0.61
CA TYR A 263 4.78 17.00 1.10
C TYR A 263 5.54 16.19 2.15
N LEU A 264 5.02 15.01 2.56
CA LEU A 264 5.70 14.15 3.52
C LEU A 264 7.09 13.76 3.01
N GLU A 265 8.09 14.07 3.81
CA GLU A 265 9.46 13.68 3.55
C GLU A 265 9.78 12.30 4.15
N PRO A 266 10.73 11.55 3.57
CA PRO A 266 11.25 10.36 4.21
C PRO A 266 11.84 10.67 5.58
N GLY A 267 11.50 9.85 6.57
CA GLY A 267 12.15 9.90 7.89
C GLY A 267 13.59 9.43 7.77
N LEU A 268 14.51 10.22 8.33
CA LEU A 268 15.94 9.92 8.42
C LEU A 268 16.24 9.35 9.80
N SER A 269 16.97 8.24 9.85
CA SER A 269 17.38 7.62 11.11
C SER A 269 18.90 7.53 11.20
N GLU A 270 19.46 8.05 12.27
CA GLU A 270 20.83 7.78 12.69
C GLU A 270 20.81 6.66 13.74
N ASN A 271 21.61 5.60 13.51
CA ASN A 271 21.69 4.46 14.39
C ASN A 271 23.15 4.30 14.84
N ILE A 272 23.35 4.09 16.13
CA ILE A 272 24.66 3.79 16.71
C ILE A 272 24.52 2.54 17.58
N ASP A 273 25.38 1.56 17.33
CA ASP A 273 25.38 0.28 18.01
C ASP A 273 26.77 -0.01 18.59
N TYR A 274 26.82 -0.49 19.81
CA TYR A 274 28.00 -1.01 20.48
C TYR A 274 27.71 -2.43 20.93
N VAL A 275 28.61 -3.37 20.61
CA VAL A 275 28.48 -4.76 21.04
C VAL A 275 29.80 -5.26 21.61
N ILE A 276 29.74 -5.84 22.79
CA ILE A 276 30.86 -6.54 23.43
C ILE A 276 30.48 -8.02 23.55
N SER A 277 31.26 -8.90 22.96
CA SER A 277 31.04 -10.34 23.03
C SER A 277 32.25 -11.06 23.59
N VAL A 278 32.01 -11.86 24.62
CA VAL A 278 33.02 -12.72 25.26
C VAL A 278 32.67 -14.17 24.94
N ASN A 279 33.58 -14.91 24.35
CA ASN A 279 33.43 -16.30 24.04
C ASN A 279 34.57 -17.09 24.72
N ASN A 280 34.28 -17.79 25.78
CA ASN A 280 35.25 -18.52 26.56
C ASN A 280 34.76 -19.95 26.85
N SER A 281 35.64 -20.92 26.79
CA SER A 281 35.33 -22.34 26.99
C SER A 281 34.65 -22.66 28.35
N HIS A 282 34.90 -21.82 29.36
CA HIS A 282 34.34 -22.01 30.70
C HIS A 282 33.02 -21.24 30.93
N LEU A 283 32.87 -20.06 30.29
CA LEU A 283 31.73 -19.18 30.46
C LEU A 283 30.70 -19.29 29.31
N GLY A 284 31.07 -19.96 28.21
CA GLY A 284 30.27 -19.96 26.99
C GLY A 284 30.33 -18.60 26.27
N LEU A 285 29.23 -18.25 25.61
CA LEU A 285 29.07 -16.98 24.89
C LEU A 285 28.26 -15.98 25.74
N LEU A 286 28.86 -14.86 26.07
CA LEU A 286 28.18 -13.72 26.71
C LEU A 286 28.27 -12.51 25.77
N SER A 287 27.15 -11.86 25.49
CA SER A 287 27.11 -10.67 24.64
C SER A 287 26.29 -9.56 25.27
N PHE A 288 26.89 -8.36 25.29
CA PHE A 288 26.26 -7.13 25.67
C PHE A 288 26.11 -6.23 24.46
N SER A 289 24.91 -5.67 24.26
CA SER A 289 24.64 -4.68 23.23
C SER A 289 24.00 -3.42 23.82
N TYR A 290 24.45 -2.26 23.35
CA TYR A 290 23.84 -0.97 23.60
C TYR A 290 23.61 -0.29 22.26
N PHE A 291 22.41 0.23 22.04
CA PHE A 291 22.09 0.94 20.81
C PHE A 291 21.35 2.24 21.10
N THR A 292 21.54 3.20 20.23
CA THR A 292 20.74 4.42 20.15
C THR A 292 20.20 4.58 18.74
N LYS A 293 18.98 5.07 18.64
CA LYS A 293 18.34 5.39 17.37
C LYS A 293 17.65 6.74 17.49
N GLU A 294 18.09 7.68 16.67
CA GLU A 294 17.45 8.98 16.51
C GLU A 294 16.71 9.00 15.18
N ILE A 295 15.46 9.41 15.19
CA ILE A 295 14.62 9.45 13.97
C ILE A 295 14.12 10.88 13.83
N ASP A 296 14.50 11.51 12.72
CA ASP A 296 13.96 12.78 12.28
C ASP A 296 12.89 12.55 11.20
N GLY A 297 11.79 13.33 11.25
CA GLY A 297 10.70 13.20 10.30
C GLY A 297 9.83 11.94 10.51
N LEU A 298 9.49 11.60 11.76
CA LEU A 298 8.57 10.50 12.05
C LEU A 298 7.18 10.75 11.41
N ILE A 299 6.72 9.80 10.62
CA ILE A 299 5.43 9.88 9.94
C ILE A 299 4.35 9.25 10.82
N TYR A 300 3.28 10.00 11.09
CA TYR A 300 2.13 9.53 11.85
C TYR A 300 0.83 10.11 11.31
N SER A 301 -0.28 9.42 11.55
CA SER A 301 -1.62 9.91 11.23
C SER A 301 -2.22 10.64 12.42
N SER A 302 -2.82 11.80 12.17
CA SER A 302 -3.59 12.53 13.18
C SER A 302 -4.98 12.85 12.63
N GLY A 303 -6.00 12.79 13.49
CA GLY A 303 -7.36 13.27 13.22
C GLY A 303 -7.71 14.41 14.21
N ARG A 304 -8.50 15.37 13.75
CA ARG A 304 -9.11 16.42 14.57
C ARG A 304 -10.61 16.41 14.38
#